data_9f07c33d7d22ac78435606f63ff432d4
#
_entry.id   9f07c33d7d22ac78435606f63ff432d4
#
_cell.length_a   1.000
_cell.length_b   1.000
_cell.length_c   1.000
_cell.angle_alpha   90.00
_cell.angle_beta   90.00
_cell.angle_gamma   90.00
#
_symmetry.space_group_name_H-M   'P 1'
#
loop_
_entity.id
_entity.type
_entity.pdbx_description
1 polymer ?
#
loop_
_entity_poly.entity_id
_entity_poly.type
_entity_poly.pdbx_seq_one_letter_code
_entity_poly.pdbx_strand_id
1 'polypeptide(L)'
;MVKRASDRRWQELEKGHTSLERLSKHFEAHNRSEGKSPRTVEYYSRVLNYYLRYLEAEGYSTSLGDLTLEVARAFVLYLQTRRKWDGHVNGSSADAKLSPMSVQNYVRGIRAFFSWLHREGYTEVNVLGAT
;
A
#
# COMPACT_ATOMS: atom_id res chain seq x y z
N MET A 1 -20.29 11.22 20.42
CA MET A 1 -21.53 11.25 19.63
C MET A 1 -21.70 9.95 18.88
N VAL A 2 -22.83 9.32 19.08
CA VAL A 2 -23.11 8.04 18.42
C VAL A 2 -23.65 8.31 17.02
N LYS A 3 -23.02 7.76 16.01
CA LYS A 3 -23.49 7.91 14.64
C LYS A 3 -24.71 7.03 14.40
N ARG A 4 -25.64 7.54 13.64
CA ARG A 4 -26.82 6.76 13.25
C ARG A 4 -26.40 5.62 12.32
N ALA A 5 -27.16 4.54 12.30
CA ALA A 5 -26.90 3.42 11.40
C ALA A 5 -26.85 3.85 9.93
N SER A 6 -27.72 4.81 9.55
CA SER A 6 -27.72 5.35 8.18
C SER A 6 -26.44 6.08 7.85
N ASP A 7 -25.88 6.82 8.82
CA ASP A 7 -24.63 7.55 8.59
C ASP A 7 -23.46 6.59 8.42
N ARG A 8 -23.47 5.50 9.20
CA ARG A 8 -22.43 4.46 9.06
C ARG A 8 -22.50 3.79 7.70
N ARG A 9 -23.71 3.48 7.24
CA ARG A 9 -23.89 2.87 5.93
C ARG A 9 -23.35 3.78 4.82
N TRP A 10 -23.65 5.07 4.91
CA TRP A 10 -23.14 6.05 3.96
C TRP A 10 -21.62 6.08 3.91
N GLN A 11 -21.02 6.12 5.09
CA GLN A 11 -19.55 6.17 5.19
C GLN A 11 -18.92 4.90 4.63
N GLU A 12 -19.54 3.75 4.87
CA GLU A 12 -19.04 2.49 4.33
C GLU A 12 -19.10 2.45 2.81
N LEU A 13 -20.20 2.95 2.24
CA LEU A 13 -20.34 3.02 0.79
C LEU A 13 -19.32 3.97 0.17
N GLU A 14 -19.14 5.14 0.78
CA GLU A 14 -18.14 6.09 0.31
C GLU A 14 -16.73 5.53 0.41
N LYS A 15 -16.41 4.86 1.50
CA LYS A 15 -15.10 4.27 1.69
C LYS A 15 -14.79 3.24 0.62
N GLY A 16 -15.76 2.40 0.27
CA GLY A 16 -15.56 1.39 -0.75
C GLY A 16 -15.20 1.96 -2.12
N HIS A 17 -15.66 3.17 -2.41
CA HIS A 17 -15.40 3.84 -3.69
C HIS A 17 -14.18 4.76 -3.64
N THR A 18 -13.60 4.96 -2.47
CA THR A 18 -12.42 5.81 -2.35
C THR A 18 -11.21 5.14 -3.00
N SER A 19 -10.42 5.91 -3.72
CA SER A 19 -9.24 5.37 -4.38
C SER A 19 -8.07 5.26 -3.41
N LEU A 20 -7.23 4.26 -3.64
CA LEU A 20 -6.01 4.10 -2.87
C LEU A 20 -5.04 5.26 -3.13
N GLU A 21 -5.08 5.84 -4.32
CA GLU A 21 -4.27 7.04 -4.63
C GLU A 21 -4.60 8.18 -3.67
N ARG A 22 -5.89 8.42 -3.47
CA ARG A 22 -6.32 9.46 -2.55
C ARG A 22 -5.91 9.14 -1.13
N LEU A 23 -6.08 7.89 -0.72
CA LEU A 23 -5.72 7.46 0.63
C LEU A 23 -4.22 7.52 0.87
N SER A 24 -3.41 7.28 -0.17
CA SER A 24 -1.98 7.42 -0.03
C SER A 24 -1.56 8.85 0.28
N LYS A 25 -2.26 9.83 -0.30
CA LYS A 25 -2.03 11.24 0.00
C LYS A 25 -2.46 11.59 1.42
N HIS A 26 -3.57 11.02 1.87
CA HIS A 26 -4.01 11.21 3.26
C HIS A 26 -3.01 10.60 4.24
N PHE A 27 -2.45 9.46 3.89
CA PHE A 27 -1.42 8.82 4.70
C PHE A 27 -0.15 9.67 4.76
N GLU A 28 0.24 10.28 3.65
CA GLU A 28 1.37 11.20 3.63
C GLU A 28 1.11 12.38 4.58
N ALA A 29 -0.07 12.98 4.50
CA ALA A 29 -0.44 14.09 5.37
C ALA A 29 -0.43 13.67 6.84
N HIS A 30 -0.92 12.47 7.13
CA HIS A 30 -0.89 11.91 8.48
C HIS A 30 0.56 11.79 8.98
N ASN A 31 1.43 11.23 8.17
CA ASN A 31 2.83 11.06 8.54
C ASN A 31 3.53 12.40 8.81
N ARG A 32 3.22 13.40 8.00
CA ARG A 32 3.75 14.76 8.23
C ARG A 32 3.22 15.34 9.54
N SER A 33 1.94 15.16 9.80
CA SER A 33 1.31 15.71 11.01
C SER A 33 1.83 15.04 12.27
N GLU A 34 2.30 13.79 12.16
CA GLU A 34 2.90 13.06 13.27
C GLU A 34 4.36 13.45 13.51
N GLY A 35 4.87 14.36 12.71
CA GLY A 35 6.24 14.84 12.89
C GLY A 35 7.32 13.91 12.38
N LYS A 36 6.97 12.97 11.51
CA LYS A 36 7.97 12.09 10.92
C LYS A 36 8.93 12.90 10.05
N SER A 37 10.17 12.45 9.99
CA SER A 37 11.19 13.17 9.21
C SER A 37 10.81 13.21 7.73
N PRO A 38 11.26 14.23 6.98
CA PRO A 38 11.02 14.27 5.54
C PRO A 38 11.48 13.01 4.81
N ARG A 39 12.59 12.44 5.22
CA ARG A 39 13.10 11.20 4.65
C ARG A 39 12.14 10.04 4.85
N THR A 40 11.57 9.92 6.04
CA THR A 40 10.61 8.86 6.35
C THR A 40 9.32 9.05 5.55
N VAL A 41 8.82 10.28 5.47
CA VAL A 41 7.63 10.58 4.68
C VAL A 41 7.87 10.21 3.22
N GLU A 42 9.01 10.59 2.67
CA GLU A 42 9.38 10.28 1.29
C GLU A 42 9.47 8.78 1.05
N TYR A 43 10.02 8.06 2.01
CA TYR A 43 10.11 6.60 1.93
C TYR A 43 8.73 5.96 1.77
N TYR A 44 7.77 6.33 2.61
CA TYR A 44 6.43 5.78 2.51
C TYR A 44 5.76 6.16 1.20
N SER A 45 5.91 7.41 0.77
CA SER A 45 5.31 7.86 -0.49
C SER A 45 5.89 7.10 -1.69
N ARG A 46 7.19 6.83 -1.68
CA ARG A 46 7.84 6.07 -2.74
C ARG A 46 7.33 4.64 -2.79
N VAL A 47 7.21 4.00 -1.63
CA VAL A 47 6.70 2.62 -1.56
C VAL A 47 5.27 2.56 -2.08
N LEU A 48 4.42 3.49 -1.68
CA LEU A 48 3.03 3.50 -2.12
C LEU A 48 2.90 3.79 -3.60
N ASN A 49 3.69 4.71 -4.14
CA ASN A 49 3.68 4.96 -5.57
C ASN A 49 4.05 3.71 -6.37
N TYR A 50 5.02 2.97 -5.87
CA TYR A 50 5.43 1.74 -6.50
C TYR A 50 4.32 0.70 -6.47
N TYR A 51 3.65 0.57 -5.33
CA TYR A 51 2.53 -0.35 -5.17
C TYR A 51 1.37 0.01 -6.12
N LEU A 52 1.03 1.29 -6.21
CA LEU A 52 -0.05 1.75 -7.10
C LEU A 52 0.27 1.48 -8.56
N ARG A 53 1.52 1.69 -8.97
CA ARG A 53 1.94 1.37 -10.33
C ARG A 53 1.83 -0.12 -10.61
N TYR A 54 2.15 -0.95 -9.64
CA TYR A 54 1.98 -2.38 -9.77
C TYR A 54 0.53 -2.74 -10.01
N LEU A 55 -0.38 -2.18 -9.22
CA LEU A 55 -1.80 -2.45 -9.38
C LEU A 55 -2.28 -2.07 -10.78
N GLU A 56 -1.90 -0.90 -11.26
CA GLU A 56 -2.26 -0.46 -12.61
C GLU A 56 -1.70 -1.39 -13.68
N ALA A 57 -0.43 -1.74 -13.57
CA ALA A 57 0.23 -2.57 -14.57
C ALA A 57 -0.39 -3.96 -14.66
N GLU A 58 -0.87 -4.48 -13.53
CA GLU A 58 -1.47 -5.81 -13.49
C GLU A 58 -2.99 -5.79 -13.70
N GLY A 59 -3.55 -4.61 -13.93
CA GLY A 59 -4.99 -4.48 -14.17
C GLY A 59 -5.85 -4.63 -12.93
N TYR A 60 -5.28 -4.50 -11.75
CA TYR A 60 -6.06 -4.49 -10.52
C TYR A 60 -6.72 -3.14 -10.31
N SER A 61 -7.90 -3.17 -9.68
CA SER A 61 -8.57 -1.95 -9.29
C SER A 61 -7.83 -1.27 -8.13
N THR A 62 -7.81 0.06 -8.14
CA THR A 62 -7.25 0.84 -7.05
C THR A 62 -8.31 1.36 -6.09
N SER A 63 -9.54 0.89 -6.21
CA SER A 63 -10.60 1.21 -5.25
C SER A 63 -10.36 0.47 -3.93
N LEU A 64 -10.58 1.17 -2.82
CA LEU A 64 -10.40 0.58 -1.51
C LEU A 64 -11.20 -0.71 -1.33
N GLY A 65 -12.42 -0.75 -1.86
CA GLY A 65 -13.28 -1.93 -1.75
C GLY A 65 -12.69 -3.19 -2.40
N ASP A 66 -11.74 -3.02 -3.30
CA ASP A 66 -11.11 -4.13 -4.00
C ASP A 66 -9.75 -4.51 -3.39
N LEU A 67 -9.38 -3.85 -2.30
CA LEU A 67 -8.17 -4.21 -1.56
C LEU A 67 -8.43 -5.49 -0.77
N THR A 68 -7.84 -6.58 -1.22
CA THR A 68 -7.98 -7.88 -0.57
C THR A 68 -6.62 -8.41 -0.16
N LEU A 69 -6.63 -9.37 0.75
CA LEU A 69 -5.41 -10.07 1.14
C LEU A 69 -4.74 -10.73 -0.06
N GLU A 70 -5.53 -11.28 -0.98
CA GLU A 70 -5.00 -11.94 -2.17
C GLU A 70 -4.22 -10.97 -3.06
N VAL A 71 -4.78 -9.79 -3.30
CA VAL A 71 -4.11 -8.77 -4.11
C VAL A 71 -2.84 -8.27 -3.39
N ALA A 72 -2.91 -8.08 -2.08
CA ALA A 72 -1.75 -7.65 -1.31
C ALA A 72 -0.64 -8.70 -1.34
N ARG A 73 -0.99 -9.97 -1.21
CA ARG A 73 -0.01 -11.06 -1.31
C ARG A 73 0.60 -11.16 -2.70
N ALA A 74 -0.21 -10.89 -3.73
CA ALA A 74 0.30 -10.90 -5.10
C ALA A 74 1.43 -9.87 -5.27
N PHE A 75 1.29 -8.72 -4.64
CA PHE A 75 2.35 -7.70 -4.67
C PHE A 75 3.63 -8.21 -3.99
N VAL A 76 3.49 -8.86 -2.84
CA VAL A 76 4.66 -9.41 -2.13
C VAL A 76 5.37 -10.44 -3.00
N LEU A 77 4.62 -11.32 -3.64
CA LEU A 77 5.17 -12.31 -4.55
C LEU A 77 5.84 -11.66 -5.75
N TYR A 78 5.25 -10.60 -6.28
CA TYR A 78 5.82 -9.83 -7.37
C TYR A 78 7.19 -9.25 -6.98
N LEU A 79 7.30 -8.70 -5.79
CA LEU A 79 8.59 -8.17 -5.32
C LEU A 79 9.66 -9.25 -5.28
N GLN A 80 9.31 -10.43 -4.83
CA GLN A 80 10.24 -11.55 -4.77
C GLN A 80 10.64 -12.02 -6.17
N THR A 81 9.70 -12.03 -7.10
CA THR A 81 9.97 -12.40 -8.49
C THR A 81 10.80 -11.33 -9.18
N ARG A 82 10.48 -10.07 -8.96
CA ARG A 82 11.21 -8.95 -9.54
C ARG A 82 12.67 -8.99 -9.16
N ARG A 83 12.97 -9.50 -8.00
CA ARG A 83 14.34 -9.70 -7.57
C ARG A 83 15.15 -10.51 -8.58
N LYS A 84 14.47 -11.40 -9.33
CA LYS A 84 15.12 -12.23 -10.35
C LYS A 84 15.15 -11.58 -11.73
N TRP A 85 14.19 -10.71 -12.01
CA TRP A 85 13.96 -10.23 -13.37
C TRP A 85 14.39 -8.80 -13.63
N ASP A 86 14.52 -8.04 -12.57
CA ASP A 86 14.79 -6.61 -12.66
C ASP A 86 16.05 -6.28 -13.40
N GLY A 87 16.89 -7.24 -13.55
CA GLY A 87 18.12 -7.07 -14.19
C GLY A 87 18.13 -7.23 -15.68
N HIS A 88 17.13 -7.74 -16.28
CA HIS A 88 17.21 -8.11 -17.68
C HIS A 88 17.16 -6.94 -18.65
N VAL A 89 16.57 -5.86 -18.25
CA VAL A 89 16.35 -4.71 -19.14
C VAL A 89 17.66 -4.08 -19.54
N ASN A 90 18.65 -4.08 -18.67
CA ASN A 90 19.90 -3.39 -18.90
C ASN A 90 21.10 -4.28 -19.09
N GLY A 91 20.91 -5.55 -19.22
CA GLY A 91 22.01 -6.48 -19.46
C GLY A 91 23.04 -6.59 -18.35
N SER A 92 23.29 -5.56 -17.62
CA SER A 92 24.25 -5.59 -16.52
C SER A 92 23.63 -5.97 -15.20
N SER A 93 22.52 -6.50 -15.25
CA SER A 93 21.69 -6.30 -14.16
C SER A 93 21.21 -7.54 -13.49
N ALA A 94 21.94 -8.58 -13.65
CA ALA A 94 21.87 -9.62 -12.67
C ALA A 94 22.04 -9.02 -11.29
N ASP A 95 22.71 -7.87 -11.25
CA ASP A 95 22.99 -7.16 -10.01
C ASP A 95 21.90 -6.19 -9.62
N ALA A 96 20.95 -5.91 -10.51
CA ALA A 96 19.87 -4.96 -10.24
C ALA A 96 18.66 -5.62 -9.60
N LYS A 97 18.80 -6.85 -9.18
CA LYS A 97 17.73 -7.52 -8.43
C LYS A 97 17.50 -6.79 -7.12
N LEU A 98 16.23 -6.72 -6.71
CA LEU A 98 15.94 -6.23 -5.38
C LEU A 98 16.58 -7.17 -4.36
N SER A 99 17.34 -6.61 -3.44
CA SER A 99 17.92 -7.41 -2.37
C SER A 99 16.80 -7.86 -1.43
N PRO A 100 17.04 -8.91 -0.64
CA PRO A 100 16.06 -9.28 0.40
C PRO A 100 15.72 -8.11 1.32
N MET A 101 16.69 -7.26 1.60
CA MET A 101 16.47 -6.08 2.42
C MET A 101 15.51 -5.10 1.74
N SER A 102 15.67 -4.89 0.44
CA SER A 102 14.77 -4.02 -0.32
C SER A 102 13.36 -4.57 -0.35
N VAL A 103 13.19 -5.86 -0.55
CA VAL A 103 11.88 -6.50 -0.50
C VAL A 103 11.23 -6.27 0.86
N GLN A 104 11.98 -6.47 1.94
CA GLN A 104 11.46 -6.26 3.29
C GLN A 104 11.07 -4.80 3.51
N ASN A 105 11.84 -3.87 2.98
CA ASN A 105 11.52 -2.44 3.12
C ASN A 105 10.23 -2.08 2.42
N TYR A 106 10.00 -2.60 1.23
CA TYR A 106 8.72 -2.39 0.54
C TYR A 106 7.55 -3.00 1.30
N VAL A 107 7.72 -4.22 1.78
CA VAL A 107 6.67 -4.90 2.56
C VAL A 107 6.36 -4.13 3.83
N ARG A 108 7.40 -3.65 4.52
CA ARG A 108 7.22 -2.86 5.74
C ARG A 108 6.42 -1.59 5.47
N GLY A 109 6.73 -0.89 4.40
CA GLY A 109 6.03 0.33 4.03
C GLY A 109 4.56 0.07 3.71
N ILE A 110 4.28 -0.99 2.97
CA ILE A 110 2.91 -1.35 2.65
C ILE A 110 2.13 -1.77 3.90
N ARG A 111 2.76 -2.53 4.78
CA ARG A 111 2.11 -2.91 6.04
C ARG A 111 1.76 -1.70 6.89
N ALA A 112 2.64 -0.70 6.92
CA ALA A 112 2.38 0.53 7.66
C ALA A 112 1.13 1.22 7.12
N PHE A 113 1.00 1.29 5.80
CA PHE A 113 -0.17 1.87 5.16
C PHE A 113 -1.45 1.08 5.49
N PHE A 114 -1.40 -0.23 5.34
CA PHE A 114 -2.56 -1.08 5.63
C PHE A 114 -2.96 -1.01 7.10
N SER A 115 -1.99 -0.96 8.01
CA SER A 115 -2.27 -0.79 9.44
C SER A 115 -2.95 0.55 9.73
N TRP A 116 -2.49 1.60 9.05
CA TRP A 116 -3.10 2.91 9.18
C TRP A 116 -4.54 2.90 8.66
N LEU A 117 -4.77 2.27 7.49
CA LEU A 117 -6.13 2.14 6.96
C LEU A 117 -7.06 1.46 7.96
N HIS A 118 -6.58 0.41 8.60
CA HIS A 118 -7.36 -0.32 9.58
C HIS A 118 -7.64 0.53 10.82
N ARG A 119 -6.63 1.20 11.35
CA ARG A 119 -6.80 2.07 12.52
C ARG A 119 -7.77 3.21 12.26
N GLU A 120 -7.77 3.73 11.05
CA GLU A 120 -8.65 4.84 10.68
C GLU A 120 -10.05 4.35 10.27
N GLY A 121 -10.28 3.05 10.34
CA GLY A 121 -11.59 2.49 10.06
C GLY A 121 -11.91 2.32 8.59
N TYR A 122 -10.93 2.43 7.71
CA TYR A 122 -11.15 2.23 6.27
C TYR A 122 -11.31 0.76 5.91
N THR A 123 -10.64 -0.13 6.63
CA THR A 123 -10.77 -1.58 6.42
C THR A 123 -11.19 -2.26 7.72
N GLU A 124 -11.96 -3.33 7.59
CA GLU A 124 -12.42 -4.10 8.75
C GLU A 124 -11.30 -4.93 9.36
N VAL A 125 -10.34 -5.32 8.54
CA VAL A 125 -9.20 -6.11 8.99
C VAL A 125 -7.91 -5.40 8.59
N ASN A 126 -6.85 -5.71 9.29
CA ASN A 126 -5.52 -5.23 8.92
C ASN A 126 -4.99 -6.17 7.84
N VAL A 127 -5.07 -5.74 6.59
CA VAL A 127 -4.60 -6.52 5.45
C VAL A 127 -3.09 -6.73 5.61
N LEU A 128 -2.61 -7.94 5.39
CA LEU A 128 -1.25 -8.38 5.68
C LEU A 128 -0.90 -8.39 7.18
N GLY A 129 -1.80 -8.01 8.00
CA GLY A 129 -1.87 -8.02 9.44
C GLY A 129 -0.63 -8.43 10.22
N ALA A 130 -0.83 -9.31 11.17
CA ALA A 130 0.21 -9.74 12.09
C ALA A 130 1.04 -10.93 11.60
N THR A 131 1.12 -11.13 10.31
CA THR A 131 1.90 -12.23 9.76
C THR A 131 3.39 -11.92 9.74
#